data_63679e148a0b6017b0443b2a47f329ee
#
_entry.id   63679e148a0b6017b0443b2a47f329ee
#
_cell.length_a   1.000
_cell.length_b   1.000
_cell.length_c   1.000
_cell.angle_alpha   90.00
_cell.angle_beta   90.00
_cell.angle_gamma   90.00
#
_symmetry.space_group_name_H-M   'P 1'
#
loop_
_entity.id
_entity.type
_entity.pdbx_description
1 polymer ?
#
loop_
_entity_poly.entity_id
_entity_poly.type
_entity_poly.pdbx_seq_one_letter_code
_entity_poly.pdbx_strand_id
1 'polypeptide(L)'
;MSAAFGPHSSSGFILRPVALPPVWYHPEPTLIRLCDALGAELQEDVFAPNDVPSYDLALRDGWAVNASEAGHRKVLNDVVENGRTPPDLPPMSAIWVNTGGPIPKGVTAIIPSAARSDLADAQKAAEPENGIMRRGAEWCVGDLLLKSGV
;
A
#
# COMPACT_ATOMS: atom_id res chain seq x y z
N MET A 1 83.15 4.41 -21.57
CA MET A 1 82.89 4.06 -20.17
C MET A 1 81.38 3.82 -20.03
N SER A 2 80.96 2.57 -20.04
CA SER A 2 79.58 2.16 -19.91
C SER A 2 79.31 1.75 -18.48
N ALA A 3 78.40 2.42 -17.81
CA ALA A 3 77.99 2.08 -16.45
C ALA A 3 76.76 1.15 -16.54
N ALA A 4 77.00 -0.09 -16.12
CA ALA A 4 75.96 -1.10 -16.01
C ALA A 4 75.12 -0.84 -14.77
N PHE A 5 73.86 -0.62 -14.96
CA PHE A 5 72.87 -0.63 -13.89
C PHE A 5 72.55 -2.09 -13.55
N GLY A 6 72.83 -2.49 -12.31
CA GLY A 6 72.44 -3.80 -11.75
C GLY A 6 70.94 -3.92 -11.51
N PRO A 7 70.39 -5.10 -11.44
CA PRO A 7 68.96 -5.32 -11.25
C PRO A 7 68.56 -4.93 -9.82
N HIS A 8 67.61 -4.01 -9.71
CA HIS A 8 66.95 -3.75 -8.44
C HIS A 8 66.14 -4.99 -8.01
N SER A 9 66.54 -5.60 -6.92
CA SER A 9 65.77 -6.62 -6.29
C SER A 9 64.47 -6.01 -5.73
N SER A 10 63.37 -6.22 -6.42
CA SER A 10 62.04 -5.95 -5.88
C SER A 10 61.72 -7.00 -4.83
N SER A 11 62.00 -6.67 -3.57
CA SER A 11 61.47 -7.43 -2.43
C SER A 11 59.96 -7.27 -2.41
N GLY A 12 59.29 -8.17 -3.15
CA GLY A 12 57.82 -8.22 -3.09
C GLY A 12 57.40 -8.68 -1.71
N PHE A 13 56.66 -7.83 -1.03
CA PHE A 13 55.95 -8.23 0.19
C PHE A 13 54.82 -9.18 -0.21
N ILE A 14 54.99 -10.46 0.10
CA ILE A 14 53.90 -11.43 0.01
C ILE A 14 53.00 -11.15 1.20
N LEU A 15 51.99 -10.38 0.99
CA LEU A 15 50.88 -10.21 1.96
C LEU A 15 50.13 -11.54 2.00
N ARG A 16 50.37 -12.34 3.00
CA ARG A 16 49.46 -13.44 3.33
C ARG A 16 48.17 -12.80 3.84
N PRO A 17 46.98 -13.16 3.31
CA PRO A 17 45.77 -12.76 3.96
C PRO A 17 45.78 -13.33 5.37
N VAL A 18 45.93 -12.48 6.38
CA VAL A 18 45.66 -12.84 7.76
C VAL A 18 44.17 -13.10 7.80
N ALA A 19 43.80 -14.39 7.94
CA ALA A 19 42.44 -14.70 8.29
C ALA A 19 42.22 -14.10 9.69
N LEU A 20 41.64 -12.91 9.71
CA LEU A 20 41.15 -12.37 10.97
C LEU A 20 40.17 -13.40 11.51
N PRO A 21 40.25 -13.78 12.81
CA PRO A 21 39.17 -14.59 13.38
C PRO A 21 37.87 -13.87 13.09
N PRO A 22 36.76 -14.60 12.83
CA PRO A 22 35.49 -13.97 12.61
C PRO A 22 35.20 -13.10 13.84
N VAL A 23 35.47 -11.83 13.71
CA VAL A 23 34.99 -10.84 14.67
C VAL A 23 33.50 -10.85 14.45
N TRP A 24 32.78 -11.47 15.38
CA TRP A 24 31.35 -11.38 15.44
C TRP A 24 31.03 -9.91 15.75
N TYR A 25 31.08 -9.10 14.71
CA TYR A 25 30.65 -7.71 14.79
C TYR A 25 29.13 -7.74 14.86
N HIS A 26 28.62 -7.61 16.05
CA HIS A 26 27.21 -7.32 16.27
C HIS A 26 27.12 -5.80 16.42
N PRO A 27 26.81 -5.07 15.33
CA PRO A 27 26.59 -3.63 15.46
C PRO A 27 25.43 -3.39 16.41
N GLU A 28 25.58 -2.43 17.32
CA GLU A 28 24.47 -2.00 18.15
C GLU A 28 23.34 -1.50 17.26
N PRO A 29 22.10 -1.92 17.52
CA PRO A 29 20.94 -1.45 16.77
C PRO A 29 20.87 0.07 16.78
N THR A 30 20.71 0.66 15.61
CA THR A 30 20.66 2.11 15.44
C THR A 30 19.45 2.51 14.61
N LEU A 31 18.77 3.58 15.04
CA LEU A 31 17.69 4.17 14.23
C LEU A 31 18.30 4.96 13.08
N ILE A 32 17.92 4.59 11.86
CA ILE A 32 18.29 5.28 10.63
C ILE A 32 17.04 5.70 9.87
N ARG A 33 17.15 6.73 9.03
CA ARG A 33 16.02 7.13 8.20
C ARG A 33 15.77 6.07 7.14
N LEU A 34 14.52 5.87 6.77
CA LEU A 34 14.14 4.86 5.76
C LEU A 34 14.89 5.05 4.43
N CYS A 35 15.12 6.29 4.01
CA CYS A 35 15.87 6.58 2.79
C CYS A 35 17.35 6.17 2.84
N ASP A 36 17.91 5.97 4.03
CA ASP A 36 19.30 5.58 4.26
C ASP A 36 19.42 4.08 4.61
N ALA A 37 18.30 3.36 4.65
CA ALA A 37 18.24 1.96 5.09
C ALA A 37 18.62 0.93 4.01
N LEU A 38 18.85 1.37 2.78
CA LEU A 38 19.20 0.44 1.69
C LEU A 38 20.51 -0.29 2.01
N GLY A 39 20.45 -1.62 2.10
CA GLY A 39 21.58 -2.47 2.46
C GLY A 39 21.85 -2.61 3.96
N ALA A 40 21.00 -2.03 4.81
CA ALA A 40 21.02 -2.28 6.24
C ALA A 40 20.15 -3.51 6.57
N GLU A 41 20.52 -4.23 7.63
CA GLU A 41 19.75 -5.37 8.12
C GLU A 41 18.74 -4.92 9.17
N LEU A 42 17.48 -5.36 9.00
CA LEU A 42 16.40 -5.08 9.93
C LEU A 42 16.59 -5.86 11.24
N GLN A 43 16.62 -5.16 12.37
CA GLN A 43 16.88 -5.77 13.67
C GLN A 43 15.63 -6.26 14.40
N GLU A 44 14.46 -5.75 14.05
CA GLU A 44 13.18 -6.11 14.67
C GLU A 44 12.13 -6.41 13.59
N ASP A 45 11.19 -7.27 13.95
CA ASP A 45 10.02 -7.52 13.09
C ASP A 45 9.20 -6.24 12.93
N VAL A 46 8.75 -5.99 11.70
CA VAL A 46 7.86 -4.84 11.40
C VAL A 46 6.44 -5.34 11.21
N PHE A 47 5.53 -4.79 11.99
CA PHE A 47 4.12 -5.11 11.93
C PHE A 47 3.32 -3.94 11.37
N ALA A 48 2.19 -4.24 10.74
CA ALA A 48 1.28 -3.22 10.24
C ALA A 48 0.75 -2.36 11.39
N PRO A 49 0.99 -1.03 11.40
CA PRO A 49 0.52 -0.15 12.46
C PRO A 49 -0.98 0.15 12.36
N ASN A 50 -1.56 -0.05 11.21
CA ASN A 50 -2.98 0.19 10.92
C ASN A 50 -3.46 -0.79 9.85
N ASP A 51 -4.79 -0.91 9.74
CA ASP A 51 -5.39 -1.62 8.61
C ASP A 51 -5.12 -0.87 7.28
N VAL A 52 -4.90 -1.62 6.21
CA VAL A 52 -4.75 -1.07 4.85
C VAL A 52 -5.72 -1.80 3.92
N PRO A 53 -6.64 -1.07 3.31
CA PRO A 53 -6.98 0.34 3.57
C PRO A 53 -7.59 0.54 4.96
N SER A 54 -7.54 1.76 5.49
CA SER A 54 -8.03 2.09 6.84
C SER A 54 -9.57 2.21 6.95
N TYR A 55 -10.26 2.17 5.81
CA TYR A 55 -11.73 2.16 5.68
C TYR A 55 -12.12 1.45 4.38
N ASP A 56 -13.40 1.05 4.27
CA ASP A 56 -13.94 0.50 3.03
C ASP A 56 -13.88 1.57 1.94
N LEU A 57 -13.33 1.24 0.77
CA LEU A 57 -13.16 2.19 -0.33
C LEU A 57 -13.70 1.68 -1.66
N ALA A 58 -13.98 2.63 -2.56
CA ALA A 58 -14.41 2.35 -3.91
C ALA A 58 -13.23 1.96 -4.80
N LEU A 59 -13.32 0.83 -5.49
CA LEU A 59 -12.33 0.37 -6.47
C LEU A 59 -12.46 1.05 -7.83
N ARG A 60 -13.58 1.72 -8.08
CA ARG A 60 -13.90 2.38 -9.37
C ARG A 60 -14.90 3.50 -9.18
N ASP A 61 -14.94 4.38 -10.16
CA ASP A 61 -15.96 5.41 -10.25
C ASP A 61 -17.33 4.81 -10.56
N GLY A 62 -18.39 5.36 -9.98
CA GLY A 62 -19.74 4.87 -10.25
C GLY A 62 -20.77 5.25 -9.20
N TRP A 63 -21.90 4.58 -9.28
CA TRP A 63 -23.04 4.76 -8.39
C TRP A 63 -23.00 3.78 -7.23
N ALA A 64 -22.76 4.30 -6.05
CA ALA A 64 -22.82 3.53 -4.81
C ALA A 64 -24.28 3.34 -4.39
N VAL A 65 -24.67 2.09 -4.20
CA VAL A 65 -26.04 1.66 -3.96
C VAL A 65 -26.12 0.56 -2.90
N ASN A 66 -27.31 0.33 -2.38
CA ASN A 66 -27.61 -0.91 -1.67
C ASN A 66 -28.07 -1.96 -2.69
N ALA A 67 -27.32 -3.04 -2.85
CA ALA A 67 -27.60 -4.10 -3.83
C ALA A 67 -28.87 -4.91 -3.51
N SER A 68 -29.28 -4.94 -2.24
CA SER A 68 -30.50 -5.67 -1.83
C SER A 68 -31.79 -4.91 -2.20
N GLU A 69 -31.68 -3.63 -2.56
CA GLU A 69 -32.82 -2.79 -2.90
C GLU A 69 -33.11 -2.91 -4.40
N ALA A 70 -34.34 -3.33 -4.75
CA ALA A 70 -34.82 -3.39 -6.12
C ALA A 70 -35.75 -2.20 -6.42
N GLY A 71 -35.73 -1.73 -7.66
CA GLY A 71 -36.61 -0.66 -8.12
C GLY A 71 -35.90 0.65 -8.41
N HIS A 72 -36.69 1.71 -8.55
CA HIS A 72 -36.15 3.02 -8.91
C HIS A 72 -35.48 3.70 -7.72
N ARG A 73 -34.21 4.09 -7.89
CA ARG A 73 -33.41 4.78 -6.89
C ARG A 73 -33.43 6.29 -7.10
N LYS A 74 -33.53 7.01 -5.99
CA LYS A 74 -33.34 8.47 -6.01
C LYS A 74 -31.85 8.78 -6.15
N VAL A 75 -31.45 9.44 -7.21
CA VAL A 75 -30.08 9.89 -7.40
C VAL A 75 -29.82 11.13 -6.53
N LEU A 76 -28.81 11.07 -5.70
CA LEU A 76 -28.38 12.17 -4.86
C LEU A 76 -27.43 13.10 -5.62
N ASN A 77 -27.54 14.40 -5.36
CA ASN A 77 -26.65 15.39 -5.99
C ASN A 77 -25.25 15.46 -5.37
N ASP A 78 -25.10 14.90 -4.18
CA ASP A 78 -23.82 14.85 -3.49
C ASP A 78 -22.85 13.88 -4.19
N VAL A 79 -21.56 14.12 -3.94
CA VAL A 79 -20.45 13.25 -4.37
C VAL A 79 -19.69 12.86 -3.13
N VAL A 80 -19.35 11.60 -3.02
CA VAL A 80 -18.43 11.15 -1.97
C VAL A 80 -17.02 11.58 -2.33
N GLU A 81 -16.47 12.49 -1.55
CA GLU A 81 -15.12 13.02 -1.73
C GLU A 81 -14.09 12.18 -0.93
N ASN A 82 -12.93 11.97 -1.54
CA ASN A 82 -11.82 11.30 -0.85
C ASN A 82 -11.37 12.10 0.37
N GLY A 83 -11.07 11.39 1.47
CA GLY A 83 -10.59 12.01 2.71
C GLY A 83 -11.66 12.69 3.56
N ARG A 84 -12.93 12.61 3.18
CA ARG A 84 -14.07 13.10 3.98
C ARG A 84 -14.94 11.94 4.46
N THR A 85 -15.56 12.12 5.62
CA THR A 85 -16.60 11.19 6.08
C THR A 85 -17.80 11.30 5.15
N PRO A 86 -18.20 10.21 4.47
CA PRO A 86 -19.34 10.23 3.58
C PRO A 86 -20.65 10.33 4.38
N PRO A 87 -21.72 10.90 3.80
CA PRO A 87 -23.05 10.82 4.37
C PRO A 87 -23.55 9.37 4.35
N ASP A 88 -24.47 9.02 5.26
CA ASP A 88 -25.18 7.74 5.16
C ASP A 88 -26.02 7.71 3.88
N LEU A 89 -26.10 6.54 3.22
CA LEU A 89 -26.95 6.38 2.05
C LEU A 89 -28.42 6.17 2.51
N PRO A 90 -29.34 7.08 2.15
CA PRO A 90 -30.75 6.85 2.41
C PRO A 90 -31.28 5.61 1.65
N PRO A 91 -32.29 4.92 2.17
CA PRO A 91 -32.92 3.83 1.44
C PRO A 91 -33.38 4.23 0.03
N MET A 92 -33.34 3.29 -0.90
CA MET A 92 -33.72 3.48 -2.30
C MET A 92 -33.03 4.68 -2.95
N SER A 93 -31.75 4.89 -2.64
CA SER A 93 -30.94 5.98 -3.18
C SER A 93 -29.68 5.47 -3.88
N ALA A 94 -29.09 6.35 -4.70
CA ALA A 94 -27.77 6.17 -5.30
C ALA A 94 -26.96 7.46 -5.13
N ILE A 95 -25.69 7.33 -4.78
CA ILE A 95 -24.76 8.45 -4.65
C ILE A 95 -23.52 8.19 -5.49
N TRP A 96 -23.00 9.23 -6.13
CA TRP A 96 -21.77 9.10 -6.89
C TRP A 96 -20.55 8.97 -5.97
N VAL A 97 -19.67 8.02 -6.30
CA VAL A 97 -18.37 7.83 -5.62
C VAL A 97 -17.28 7.78 -6.67
N ASN A 98 -16.14 8.39 -6.35
CA ASN A 98 -14.92 8.26 -7.14
C ASN A 98 -14.01 7.16 -6.57
N THR A 99 -13.16 6.61 -7.41
CA THR A 99 -12.14 5.62 -7.02
C THR A 99 -11.34 6.11 -5.82
N GLY A 100 -11.15 5.25 -4.80
CA GLY A 100 -10.49 5.60 -3.54
C GLY A 100 -11.39 6.34 -2.54
N GLY A 101 -12.60 6.71 -2.92
CA GLY A 101 -13.56 7.33 -2.01
C GLY A 101 -14.07 6.37 -0.94
N PRO A 102 -14.33 6.86 0.29
CA PRO A 102 -14.87 6.04 1.36
C PRO A 102 -16.28 5.56 1.03
N ILE A 103 -16.63 4.35 1.45
CA ILE A 103 -17.96 3.79 1.20
C ILE A 103 -18.97 4.32 2.24
N PRO A 104 -20.06 4.98 1.81
CA PRO A 104 -21.12 5.39 2.71
C PRO A 104 -21.76 4.21 3.45
N LYS A 105 -22.17 4.43 4.69
CA LYS A 105 -22.99 3.45 5.40
C LYS A 105 -24.29 3.19 4.65
N GLY A 106 -24.67 1.93 4.53
CA GLY A 106 -25.83 1.49 3.75
C GLY A 106 -25.51 1.10 2.30
N VAL A 107 -24.32 1.42 1.79
CA VAL A 107 -23.83 0.95 0.49
C VAL A 107 -23.29 -0.46 0.60
N THR A 108 -23.68 -1.31 -0.34
CA THR A 108 -23.18 -2.69 -0.44
C THR A 108 -22.63 -3.03 -1.83
N ALA A 109 -22.73 -2.12 -2.80
CA ALA A 109 -22.17 -2.31 -4.14
C ALA A 109 -21.93 -0.97 -4.85
N ILE A 110 -21.03 -1.00 -5.84
CA ILE A 110 -20.82 0.11 -6.78
C ILE A 110 -21.18 -0.38 -8.17
N ILE A 111 -22.07 0.34 -8.84
CA ILE A 111 -22.40 0.16 -10.24
C ILE A 111 -21.44 1.01 -11.05
N PRO A 112 -20.50 0.41 -11.83
CA PRO A 112 -19.57 1.19 -12.63
C PRO A 112 -20.31 2.10 -13.62
N SER A 113 -19.86 3.33 -13.75
CA SER A 113 -20.39 4.25 -14.75
C SER A 113 -19.26 5.14 -15.27
N ALA A 114 -19.29 5.44 -16.57
CA ALA A 114 -18.28 6.26 -17.21
C ALA A 114 -18.41 7.74 -16.85
N ALA A 115 -19.60 8.18 -16.52
CA ALA A 115 -19.87 9.56 -16.13
C ALA A 115 -21.04 9.67 -15.15
N ARG A 116 -20.96 10.65 -14.26
CA ARG A 116 -22.04 10.96 -13.32
C ARG A 116 -23.35 11.40 -14.03
N SER A 117 -23.24 11.87 -15.25
CA SER A 117 -24.42 12.21 -16.09
C SER A 117 -25.23 10.99 -16.52
N ASP A 118 -24.65 9.79 -16.46
CA ASP A 118 -25.30 8.55 -16.87
C ASP A 118 -26.22 8.01 -15.77
N LEU A 119 -27.30 8.75 -15.52
CA LEU A 119 -28.26 8.46 -14.45
C LEU A 119 -28.98 7.11 -14.62
N ALA A 120 -29.05 6.60 -15.86
CA ALA A 120 -29.61 5.30 -16.15
C ALA A 120 -28.80 4.16 -15.48
N ASP A 121 -27.48 4.34 -15.32
CA ASP A 121 -26.62 3.36 -14.67
C ASP A 121 -26.97 3.22 -13.19
N ALA A 122 -27.37 4.28 -12.52
CA ALA A 122 -27.80 4.23 -11.12
C ALA A 122 -29.03 3.32 -10.88
N GLN A 123 -29.76 2.96 -11.94
CA GLN A 123 -30.95 2.12 -11.88
C GLN A 123 -30.66 0.64 -12.18
N LYS A 124 -29.44 0.30 -12.57
CA LYS A 124 -29.04 -1.09 -12.86
C LYS A 124 -29.04 -1.97 -11.60
N ALA A 125 -29.21 -3.26 -11.79
CA ALA A 125 -28.95 -4.24 -10.74
C ALA A 125 -27.47 -4.22 -10.36
N ALA A 126 -27.18 -4.45 -9.09
CA ALA A 126 -25.83 -4.54 -8.58
C ALA A 126 -25.62 -5.85 -7.82
N GLU A 127 -24.48 -6.45 -8.03
CA GLU A 127 -24.07 -7.61 -7.24
C GLU A 127 -23.45 -7.12 -5.92
N PRO A 128 -23.79 -7.73 -4.78
CA PRO A 128 -23.17 -7.38 -3.51
C PRO A 128 -21.65 -7.44 -3.56
N GLU A 129 -20.99 -6.54 -2.86
CA GLU A 129 -19.53 -6.37 -2.77
C GLU A 129 -18.85 -5.92 -4.08
N ASN A 130 -19.57 -5.79 -5.18
CA ASN A 130 -18.99 -5.34 -6.44
C ASN A 130 -18.41 -3.93 -6.30
N GLY A 131 -17.14 -3.77 -6.68
CA GLY A 131 -16.44 -2.48 -6.70
C GLY A 131 -16.03 -1.94 -5.33
N ILE A 132 -16.14 -2.72 -4.26
CA ILE A 132 -15.76 -2.32 -2.90
C ILE A 132 -14.50 -3.09 -2.47
N MET A 133 -13.54 -2.36 -1.91
CA MET A 133 -12.41 -2.93 -1.18
C MET A 133 -12.64 -2.72 0.31
N ARG A 134 -12.65 -3.81 1.06
CA ARG A 134 -12.92 -3.74 2.49
C ARG A 134 -11.71 -3.25 3.28
N ARG A 135 -11.96 -2.57 4.39
CA ARG A 135 -10.95 -2.21 5.37
C ARG A 135 -10.10 -3.43 5.72
N GLY A 136 -8.78 -3.27 5.75
CA GLY A 136 -7.84 -4.33 6.08
C GLY A 136 -7.68 -5.41 5.00
N ALA A 137 -8.20 -5.20 3.78
CA ALA A 137 -8.12 -6.21 2.72
C ALA A 137 -6.68 -6.51 2.26
N GLU A 138 -5.75 -5.59 2.43
CA GLU A 138 -4.33 -5.79 2.14
C GLU A 138 -3.58 -6.24 3.40
N TRP A 139 -3.72 -5.46 4.49
CA TRP A 139 -3.14 -5.77 5.80
C TRP A 139 -4.07 -5.34 6.92
N CYS A 140 -4.16 -6.18 7.95
CA CYS A 140 -4.77 -5.82 9.21
C CYS A 140 -3.71 -5.30 10.19
N VAL A 141 -4.11 -4.46 11.12
CA VAL A 141 -3.24 -4.01 12.21
C VAL A 141 -2.64 -5.22 12.93
N GLY A 142 -1.32 -5.23 13.10
CA GLY A 142 -0.58 -6.33 13.72
C GLY A 142 -0.12 -7.44 12.77
N ASP A 143 -0.46 -7.39 11.48
CA ASP A 143 0.10 -8.32 10.50
C ASP A 143 1.61 -8.11 10.36
N LEU A 144 2.37 -9.20 10.28
CA LEU A 144 3.80 -9.16 10.05
C LEU A 144 4.10 -8.74 8.61
N LEU A 145 4.72 -7.56 8.45
CA LEU A 145 5.08 -7.02 7.14
C LEU A 145 6.50 -7.44 6.72
N LEU A 146 7.45 -7.32 7.62
CA LEU A 146 8.84 -7.69 7.40
C LEU A 146 9.38 -8.40 8.63
N LYS A 147 10.20 -9.41 8.41
CA LYS A 147 10.85 -10.15 9.48
C LYS A 147 12.23 -9.56 9.74
N SER A 148 12.69 -9.61 10.99
CA SER A 148 14.08 -9.28 11.33
C SER A 148 15.06 -10.17 10.55
N GLY A 149 16.24 -9.64 10.25
CA GLY A 149 17.29 -10.34 9.50
C GLY A 149 17.16 -10.24 7.98
N VAL A 150 16.31 -9.32 7.46
CA VAL A 150 16.16 -9.02 6.02
C VAL A 150 16.72 -7.66 5.69
#